data_5b69f0f73c52e87115033778142a6a21
#
_entry.id   5b69f0f73c52e87115033778142a6a21
#
_cell.length_a   1.000
_cell.length_b   1.000
_cell.length_c   1.000
_cell.angle_alpha   90.00
_cell.angle_beta   90.00
_cell.angle_gamma   90.00
#
_symmetry.space_group_name_H-M   'P 1'
#
loop_
_entity.id
_entity.type
_entity.pdbx_description
1 polymer ?
#
loop_
_entity_poly.entity_id
_entity_poly.type
_entity_poly.pdbx_seq_one_letter_code
_entity_poly.pdbx_strand_id
1 'polypeptide(L)'
;NWDLRYAEAKYDSASGMYGIRWELSDKEHVNITMDVPFDCTAEAVLPLAAESEKEAIAKVLGAEENGRYLLMPGHYEVSYQLSRCMGKNYSLDTPLRVLLQDKEAKAILEQNLPGMDIPEQYKDASLKKMAANFGDRIPEEKVEAVRTALEELSK
;
A
#
# COMPACT_ATOMS: atom_id res chain seq x y z
N ASN A 1 0.89 -7.69 -3.47
CA ASN A 1 -0.40 -7.81 -4.16
C ASN A 1 -1.25 -6.60 -3.79
N TRP A 2 -1.34 -5.63 -4.67
CA TRP A 2 -1.98 -4.33 -4.45
C TRP A 2 -3.51 -4.38 -4.41
N ASP A 3 -4.08 -5.58 -4.63
CA ASP A 3 -5.52 -5.82 -4.56
C ASP A 3 -6.00 -6.20 -3.14
N LEU A 4 -5.07 -6.34 -2.19
CA LEU A 4 -5.44 -6.63 -0.80
C LEU A 4 -5.93 -5.34 -0.12
N ARG A 5 -7.25 -5.20 -0.07
CA ARG A 5 -7.91 -4.04 0.55
C ARG A 5 -8.34 -4.26 1.98
N TYR A 6 -8.34 -5.50 2.43
CA TYR A 6 -8.64 -5.86 3.81
C TYR A 6 -7.94 -7.15 4.20
N ALA A 7 -7.73 -7.34 5.49
CA ALA A 7 -7.42 -8.63 6.08
C ALA A 7 -8.12 -8.75 7.44
N GLU A 8 -8.45 -9.97 7.79
CA GLU A 8 -9.04 -10.33 9.08
C GLU A 8 -8.28 -11.53 9.65
N ALA A 9 -8.01 -11.47 10.94
CA ALA A 9 -7.42 -12.58 11.69
C ALA A 9 -8.14 -12.74 13.01
N LYS A 10 -8.35 -13.99 13.41
CA LYS A 10 -8.94 -14.35 14.71
C LYS A 10 -8.06 -15.40 15.37
N TYR A 11 -7.92 -15.26 16.68
CA TYR A 11 -7.17 -16.19 17.49
C TYR A 11 -7.98 -16.58 18.74
N ASP A 12 -8.31 -17.87 18.84
CA ASP A 12 -8.99 -18.45 19.99
C ASP A 12 -7.97 -18.74 21.09
N SER A 13 -8.12 -18.02 22.22
CA SER A 13 -7.32 -18.22 23.42
C SER A 13 -8.17 -18.88 24.52
N ALA A 14 -7.52 -19.35 25.59
CA ALA A 14 -8.23 -19.88 26.76
C ALA A 14 -9.20 -18.88 27.41
N SER A 15 -8.97 -17.59 27.24
CA SER A 15 -9.79 -16.51 27.78
C SER A 15 -10.80 -15.93 26.78
N GLY A 16 -10.87 -16.46 25.56
CA GLY A 16 -11.74 -15.97 24.50
C GLY A 16 -11.01 -15.58 23.24
N MET A 17 -11.74 -14.96 22.31
CA MET A 17 -11.26 -14.69 20.97
C MET A 17 -10.62 -13.30 20.87
N TYR A 18 -9.40 -13.25 20.38
CA TYR A 18 -8.80 -12.03 19.82
C TYR A 18 -9.20 -11.89 18.36
N GLY A 19 -9.60 -10.71 17.97
CA GLY A 19 -9.92 -10.37 16.59
C GLY A 19 -9.17 -9.14 16.13
N ILE A 20 -8.74 -9.14 14.87
CA ILE A 20 -8.28 -7.94 14.19
C ILE A 20 -8.77 -7.97 12.75
N ARG A 21 -9.32 -6.87 12.31
CA ARG A 21 -9.65 -6.62 10.90
C ARG A 21 -9.17 -5.22 10.53
N TRP A 22 -8.55 -5.12 9.38
CA TRP A 22 -8.29 -3.83 8.78
C TRP A 22 -8.84 -3.78 7.36
N GLU A 23 -9.25 -2.60 6.94
CA GLU A 23 -9.81 -2.34 5.62
C GLU A 23 -9.39 -0.95 5.14
N LEU A 24 -8.92 -0.85 3.91
CA LEU A 24 -8.69 0.41 3.24
C LEU A 24 -10.01 0.93 2.67
N SER A 25 -10.52 2.03 3.20
CA SER A 25 -11.71 2.71 2.66
C SER A 25 -11.39 3.38 1.33
N ASP A 26 -10.18 3.91 1.21
CA ASP A 26 -9.59 4.45 0.00
C ASP A 26 -8.07 4.26 0.01
N LYS A 27 -7.34 4.98 -0.84
CA LYS A 27 -5.86 4.86 -0.93
C LYS A 27 -5.11 5.47 0.27
N GLU A 28 -5.79 6.26 1.08
CA GLU A 28 -5.18 7.07 2.14
C GLU A 28 -5.76 6.81 3.52
N HIS A 29 -6.92 6.15 3.62
CA HIS A 29 -7.59 5.89 4.89
C HIS A 29 -7.71 4.40 5.17
N VAL A 30 -7.47 4.04 6.41
CA VAL A 30 -7.63 2.68 6.93
C VAL A 30 -8.60 2.67 8.11
N ASN A 31 -9.46 1.68 8.12
CA ASN A 31 -10.31 1.34 9.26
C ASN A 31 -9.77 0.07 9.90
N ILE A 32 -9.59 0.08 11.20
CA ILE A 32 -9.11 -1.07 11.97
C ILE A 32 -10.11 -1.36 13.07
N THR A 33 -10.54 -2.62 13.15
CA THR A 33 -11.37 -3.15 14.23
C THR A 33 -10.56 -4.17 15.01
N MET A 34 -10.59 -4.07 16.34
CA MET A 34 -9.85 -4.97 17.22
C MET A 34 -10.73 -5.43 18.37
N ASP A 35 -10.69 -6.72 18.67
CA ASP A 35 -11.37 -7.34 19.79
C ASP A 35 -10.36 -7.94 20.76
N VAL A 36 -10.46 -7.56 22.04
CA VAL A 36 -9.62 -8.09 23.11
C VAL A 36 -10.54 -8.81 24.11
N PRO A 37 -10.33 -10.11 24.39
CA PRO A 37 -11.20 -10.88 25.26
C PRO A 37 -11.09 -10.43 26.72
N PHE A 38 -12.10 -10.83 27.50
CA PHE A 38 -12.17 -10.51 28.91
C PHE A 38 -10.94 -11.03 29.68
N ASP A 39 -10.50 -10.29 30.69
CA ASP A 39 -9.29 -10.56 31.49
C ASP A 39 -7.96 -10.63 30.71
N CYS A 40 -7.94 -10.11 29.47
CA CYS A 40 -6.74 -10.04 28.66
C CYS A 40 -6.36 -8.61 28.31
N THR A 41 -5.14 -8.43 27.85
CA THR A 41 -4.66 -7.19 27.25
C THR A 41 -4.02 -7.50 25.88
N ALA A 42 -3.91 -6.47 25.05
CA ALA A 42 -3.19 -6.56 23.79
C ALA A 42 -2.35 -5.30 23.57
N GLU A 43 -1.24 -5.43 22.86
CA GLU A 43 -0.48 -4.30 22.36
C GLU A 43 -0.81 -4.11 20.88
N ALA A 44 -1.28 -2.93 20.50
CA ALA A 44 -1.52 -2.57 19.11
C ALA A 44 -0.45 -1.63 18.58
N VAL A 45 0.03 -1.91 17.38
CA VAL A 45 0.89 -1.03 16.61
C VAL A 45 0.14 -0.62 15.35
N LEU A 46 -0.09 0.67 15.18
CA LEU A 46 -0.79 1.20 14.00
C LEU A 46 0.22 1.59 12.92
N PRO A 47 0.28 0.84 11.82
CA PRO A 47 1.26 1.14 10.77
C PRO A 47 0.88 2.40 10.01
N LEU A 48 1.87 3.22 9.71
CA LEU A 48 1.72 4.38 8.81
C LEU A 48 0.66 5.41 9.23
N ALA A 49 0.28 5.49 10.51
CA ALA A 49 -0.60 6.55 10.96
C ALA A 49 0.05 7.93 10.72
N ALA A 50 -0.71 8.87 10.14
CA ALA A 50 -0.25 10.23 9.99
C ALA A 50 -0.12 10.90 11.37
N GLU A 51 0.88 11.78 11.52
CA GLU A 51 1.14 12.44 12.81
C GLU A 51 -0.07 13.26 13.30
N SER A 52 -0.82 13.85 12.35
CA SER A 52 -2.06 14.58 12.62
C SER A 52 -3.16 13.75 13.26
N GLU A 53 -3.12 12.43 13.08
CA GLU A 53 -4.17 11.50 13.55
C GLU A 53 -3.92 11.00 14.97
N LYS A 54 -2.74 11.20 15.52
CA LYS A 54 -2.34 10.65 16.83
C LYS A 54 -3.27 11.04 17.97
N GLU A 55 -3.75 12.28 18.01
CA GLU A 55 -4.68 12.73 19.04
C GLU A 55 -6.05 12.04 18.92
N ALA A 56 -6.55 11.85 17.70
CA ALA A 56 -7.81 11.18 17.45
C ALA A 56 -7.73 9.69 17.81
N ILE A 57 -6.63 9.04 17.43
CA ILE A 57 -6.34 7.65 17.77
C ILE A 57 -6.24 7.46 19.28
N ALA A 58 -5.52 8.35 19.97
CA ALA A 58 -5.33 8.28 21.42
C ALA A 58 -6.65 8.42 22.21
N LYS A 59 -7.65 9.11 21.68
CA LYS A 59 -8.99 9.17 22.29
C LYS A 59 -9.72 7.83 22.29
N VAL A 60 -9.43 6.96 21.35
CA VAL A 60 -10.04 5.64 21.20
C VAL A 60 -9.21 4.56 21.88
N LEU A 61 -7.90 4.54 21.66
CA LEU A 61 -7.01 3.47 22.08
C LEU A 61 -6.25 3.78 23.39
N GLY A 62 -6.30 5.02 23.88
CA GLY A 62 -5.49 5.48 25.00
C GLY A 62 -4.16 6.08 24.58
N ALA A 63 -3.29 6.37 25.53
CA ALA A 63 -1.99 6.99 25.27
C ALA A 63 -1.05 6.02 24.55
N GLU A 64 -0.31 6.55 23.56
CA GLU A 64 0.76 5.82 22.90
C GLU A 64 2.00 5.80 23.80
N GLU A 65 2.57 4.62 24.01
CA GLU A 65 3.85 4.43 24.68
C GLU A 65 4.82 3.69 23.77
N ASN A 66 5.92 4.32 23.41
CA ASN A 66 6.96 3.73 22.53
C ASN A 66 6.41 3.18 21.19
N GLY A 67 5.46 3.85 20.57
CA GLY A 67 4.86 3.43 19.30
C GLY A 67 3.78 2.34 19.45
N ARG A 68 3.29 2.09 20.68
CA ARG A 68 2.32 1.05 20.99
C ARG A 68 1.17 1.59 21.81
N TYR A 69 0.01 1.01 21.63
CA TYR A 69 -1.20 1.27 22.41
C TYR A 69 -1.51 0.02 23.22
N LEU A 70 -1.65 0.17 24.55
CA LEU A 70 -2.08 -0.93 25.42
C LEU A 70 -3.60 -0.98 25.43
N LEU A 71 -4.17 -2.04 24.89
CA LEU A 71 -5.61 -2.27 24.82
C LEU A 71 -6.06 -3.15 25.99
N MET A 72 -7.06 -2.67 26.71
CA MET A 72 -7.79 -3.43 27.75
C MET A 72 -8.85 -4.31 27.07
N PRO A 73 -9.54 -5.22 27.82
CA PRO A 73 -10.64 -6.00 27.27
C PRO A 73 -11.71 -5.10 26.65
N GLY A 74 -12.13 -5.40 25.43
CA GLY A 74 -13.13 -4.61 24.73
C GLY A 74 -13.06 -4.70 23.22
N HIS A 75 -13.94 -3.93 22.61
CA HIS A 75 -14.03 -3.74 21.17
C HIS A 75 -13.55 -2.34 20.80
N TYR A 76 -12.67 -2.24 19.83
CA TYR A 76 -12.07 -0.99 19.38
C TYR A 76 -12.26 -0.81 17.89
N GLU A 77 -12.72 0.36 17.48
CA GLU A 77 -12.77 0.78 16.09
C GLU A 77 -11.99 2.08 15.94
N VAL A 78 -11.00 2.08 15.08
CA VAL A 78 -10.20 3.26 14.79
C VAL A 78 -10.06 3.44 13.29
N SER A 79 -10.27 4.68 12.85
CA SER A 79 -10.05 5.09 11.46
C SER A 79 -9.04 6.23 11.45
N TYR A 80 -8.07 6.16 10.56
CA TYR A 80 -7.07 7.21 10.45
C TYR A 80 -6.52 7.34 9.03
N GLN A 81 -5.98 8.53 8.74
CA GLN A 81 -5.28 8.79 7.50
C GLN A 81 -3.86 8.23 7.56
N LEU A 82 -3.46 7.59 6.48
CA LEU A 82 -2.11 7.06 6.31
C LEU A 82 -1.13 8.20 6.03
N SER A 83 0.07 8.10 6.56
CA SER A 83 1.17 9.04 6.29
C SER A 83 1.69 8.98 4.85
N ARG A 84 1.29 7.97 4.10
CA ARG A 84 1.54 7.82 2.66
C ARG A 84 0.39 7.08 1.99
N CYS A 85 0.11 7.46 0.75
CA CYS A 85 -0.86 6.75 -0.07
C CYS A 85 -0.46 5.28 -0.28
N MET A 86 -1.40 4.37 -0.05
CA MET A 86 -1.26 2.92 -0.33
C MET A 86 -1.67 2.57 -1.75
N GLY A 87 -1.74 3.55 -2.64
CA GLY A 87 -1.99 3.36 -4.06
C GLY A 87 -0.86 2.63 -4.79
N LYS A 88 -1.10 2.39 -6.06
CA LYS A 88 -0.12 1.81 -6.98
C LYS A 88 1.07 2.74 -7.11
N ASN A 89 2.17 2.42 -6.48
CA ASN A 89 3.38 3.24 -6.48
C ASN A 89 4.31 2.76 -7.61
N TYR A 90 3.95 3.12 -8.83
CA TYR A 90 4.74 2.80 -10.01
C TYR A 90 5.75 3.91 -10.32
N SER A 91 6.95 3.50 -10.70
CA SER A 91 8.03 4.38 -11.15
C SER A 91 8.76 3.77 -12.33
N LEU A 92 9.67 4.51 -12.93
CA LEU A 92 10.55 3.99 -13.99
C LEU A 92 11.48 2.86 -13.51
N ASP A 93 11.68 2.73 -12.19
CA ASP A 93 12.46 1.65 -11.58
C ASP A 93 11.62 0.39 -11.29
N THR A 94 10.28 0.47 -11.43
CA THR A 94 9.39 -0.68 -11.26
C THR A 94 9.66 -1.72 -12.38
N PRO A 95 9.81 -3.02 -12.04
CA PRO A 95 9.99 -4.06 -13.05
C PRO A 95 8.84 -4.08 -14.06
N LEU A 96 9.16 -4.20 -15.34
CA LEU A 96 8.17 -4.21 -16.42
C LEU A 96 7.12 -5.32 -16.25
N ARG A 97 7.51 -6.47 -15.71
CA ARG A 97 6.58 -7.55 -15.36
C ARG A 97 5.43 -7.06 -14.47
N VAL A 98 5.72 -6.22 -13.48
CA VAL A 98 4.72 -5.66 -12.57
C VAL A 98 3.81 -4.67 -13.29
N LEU A 99 4.39 -3.78 -14.09
CA LEU A 99 3.64 -2.80 -14.89
C LEU A 99 2.73 -3.49 -15.92
N LEU A 100 3.20 -4.56 -16.56
CA LEU A 100 2.42 -5.30 -17.55
C LEU A 100 1.29 -6.15 -16.95
N GLN A 101 1.34 -6.49 -15.67
CA GLN A 101 0.25 -7.19 -14.96
C GLN A 101 -0.89 -6.25 -14.56
N ASP A 102 -0.61 -4.97 -14.43
CA ASP A 102 -1.62 -3.95 -14.14
C ASP A 102 -2.21 -3.39 -15.43
N LYS A 103 -3.55 -3.37 -15.54
CA LYS A 103 -4.25 -2.93 -16.76
C LYS A 103 -3.99 -1.47 -17.11
N GLU A 104 -3.97 -0.59 -16.11
CA GLU A 104 -3.81 0.85 -16.29
C GLU A 104 -2.35 1.20 -16.62
N ALA A 105 -1.40 0.63 -15.87
CA ALA A 105 0.03 0.81 -16.15
C ALA A 105 0.42 0.24 -17.51
N LYS A 106 -0.15 -0.92 -17.90
CA LYS A 106 0.04 -1.51 -19.23
C LYS A 106 -0.47 -0.59 -20.34
N ALA A 107 -1.68 -0.01 -20.17
CA ALA A 107 -2.25 0.93 -21.13
C ALA A 107 -1.36 2.18 -21.29
N ILE A 108 -0.80 2.71 -20.21
CA ILE A 108 0.16 3.82 -20.26
C ILE A 108 1.40 3.45 -21.08
N LEU A 109 1.95 2.26 -20.88
CA LEU A 109 3.09 1.78 -21.65
C LEU A 109 2.75 1.63 -23.14
N GLU A 110 1.62 1.01 -23.47
CA GLU A 110 1.19 0.80 -24.85
C GLU A 110 0.88 2.12 -25.58
N GLN A 111 0.33 3.10 -24.86
CA GLN A 111 0.01 4.41 -25.43
C GLN A 111 1.26 5.25 -25.73
N ASN A 112 2.25 5.24 -24.84
CA ASN A 112 3.44 6.06 -24.97
C ASN A 112 4.56 5.34 -25.77
N LEU A 113 4.56 4.02 -25.79
CA LEU A 113 5.55 3.17 -26.45
C LEU A 113 4.86 2.15 -27.38
N PRO A 114 4.11 2.61 -28.40
CA PRO A 114 3.36 1.72 -29.29
C PRO A 114 4.29 0.78 -30.06
N GLY A 115 3.91 -0.49 -30.14
CA GLY A 115 4.68 -1.51 -30.87
C GLY A 115 5.94 -1.99 -30.18
N MET A 116 6.15 -1.65 -28.92
CA MET A 116 7.24 -2.17 -28.11
C MET A 116 6.92 -3.60 -27.66
N ASP A 117 7.43 -4.57 -28.39
CA ASP A 117 7.43 -5.97 -27.92
C ASP A 117 8.54 -6.15 -26.90
N ILE A 118 8.18 -6.45 -25.65
CA ILE A 118 9.11 -6.63 -24.55
C ILE A 118 9.43 -8.13 -24.43
N PRO A 119 10.61 -8.57 -24.88
CA PRO A 119 11.00 -9.96 -24.75
C PRO A 119 11.00 -10.41 -23.29
N GLU A 120 10.70 -11.69 -23.05
CA GLU A 120 10.56 -12.27 -21.69
C GLU A 120 11.78 -11.98 -20.80
N GLN A 121 12.96 -12.03 -21.38
CA GLN A 121 14.24 -11.77 -20.68
C GLN A 121 14.38 -10.35 -20.11
N TYR A 122 13.61 -9.38 -20.61
CA TYR A 122 13.63 -7.98 -20.13
C TYR A 122 12.46 -7.63 -19.23
N LYS A 123 11.51 -8.53 -19.00
CA LYS A 123 10.35 -8.26 -18.14
C LYS A 123 10.72 -8.00 -16.67
N ASP A 124 11.84 -8.58 -16.21
CA ASP A 124 12.35 -8.33 -14.85
C ASP A 124 13.22 -7.06 -14.75
N ALA A 125 13.53 -6.45 -15.90
CA ALA A 125 14.21 -5.15 -15.94
C ALA A 125 13.22 -4.01 -15.77
N SER A 126 13.70 -2.86 -15.32
CA SER A 126 12.92 -1.63 -15.26
C SER A 126 12.98 -0.87 -16.58
N LEU A 127 11.97 -0.01 -16.83
CA LEU A 127 11.96 0.84 -18.04
C LEU A 127 13.20 1.74 -18.10
N LYS A 128 13.67 2.23 -16.98
CA LYS A 128 14.89 3.03 -16.86
C LYS A 128 16.14 2.27 -17.36
N LYS A 129 16.28 1.00 -16.97
CA LYS A 129 17.39 0.15 -17.45
C LYS A 129 17.26 -0.16 -18.93
N MET A 130 16.03 -0.39 -19.40
CA MET A 130 15.79 -0.59 -20.84
C MET A 130 16.13 0.65 -21.66
N ALA A 131 15.69 1.81 -21.23
CA ALA A 131 15.99 3.08 -21.91
C ALA A 131 17.51 3.33 -21.95
N ALA A 132 18.24 3.02 -20.89
CA ALA A 132 19.70 3.15 -20.87
C ALA A 132 20.41 2.20 -21.86
N ASN A 133 19.86 0.99 -22.07
CA ASN A 133 20.45 0.00 -22.96
C ASN A 133 20.04 0.17 -24.44
N PHE A 134 18.88 0.74 -24.70
CA PHE A 134 18.26 0.88 -26.02
C PHE A 134 17.89 2.35 -26.32
N GLY A 135 18.69 3.30 -25.85
CA GLY A 135 18.41 4.73 -25.93
C GLY A 135 18.06 5.26 -27.31
N ASP A 136 18.68 4.71 -28.37
CA ASP A 136 18.36 5.08 -29.75
C ASP A 136 16.96 4.64 -30.23
N ARG A 137 16.33 3.68 -29.51
CA ARG A 137 15.01 3.13 -29.84
C ARG A 137 13.89 3.66 -28.95
N ILE A 138 14.24 4.19 -27.76
CA ILE A 138 13.29 4.72 -26.79
C ILE A 138 13.64 6.19 -26.55
N PRO A 139 12.97 7.14 -27.22
CA PRO A 139 13.20 8.56 -27.03
C PRO A 139 13.00 8.97 -25.57
N GLU A 140 13.89 9.80 -25.05
CA GLU A 140 13.85 10.28 -23.65
C GLU A 140 12.53 10.98 -23.31
N GLU A 141 11.98 11.73 -24.28
CA GLU A 141 10.67 12.37 -24.16
C GLU A 141 9.54 11.38 -23.85
N LYS A 142 9.57 10.19 -24.45
CA LYS A 142 8.57 9.15 -24.20
C LYS A 142 8.75 8.48 -22.84
N VAL A 143 9.99 8.30 -22.41
CA VAL A 143 10.28 7.80 -21.06
C VAL A 143 9.76 8.76 -20.00
N GLU A 144 9.93 10.06 -20.22
CA GLU A 144 9.45 11.11 -19.34
C GLU A 144 7.90 11.20 -19.31
N ALA A 145 7.26 11.01 -20.47
CA ALA A 145 5.80 10.92 -20.56
C ALA A 145 5.25 9.72 -19.76
N VAL A 146 5.90 8.56 -19.86
CA VAL A 146 5.55 7.36 -19.07
C VAL A 146 5.76 7.64 -17.58
N ARG A 147 6.85 8.30 -17.18
CA ARG A 147 7.11 8.68 -15.79
C ARG A 147 5.96 9.50 -15.23
N THR A 148 5.60 10.58 -15.91
CA THR A 148 4.52 11.49 -15.49
C THR A 148 3.19 10.76 -15.38
N ALA A 149 2.85 9.92 -16.36
CA ALA A 149 1.60 9.17 -16.35
C ALA A 149 1.56 8.10 -15.23
N LEU A 150 2.69 7.46 -14.91
CA LEU A 150 2.77 6.52 -13.78
C LEU A 150 2.68 7.24 -12.42
N GLU A 151 3.26 8.44 -12.30
CA GLU A 151 3.14 9.28 -11.10
C GLU A 151 1.69 9.75 -10.89
N GLU A 152 0.96 10.07 -11.97
CA GLU A 152 -0.47 10.40 -11.90
C GLU A 152 -1.34 9.20 -11.51
N LEU A 153 -1.01 8.01 -11.99
CA LEU A 153 -1.68 6.77 -11.60
C LEU A 153 -1.46 6.43 -10.12
N SER A 154 -0.37 6.94 -9.55
CA SER A 154 0.03 6.69 -8.15
C SER A 154 -0.64 7.67 -7.15
N LYS A 155 -1.32 8.72 -7.66
CA LYS A 155 -2.10 9.67 -6.85
C LYS A 155 -3.52 9.13 -6.64
#